data_1c523d34df9380a9888586fe42aaf447
#
_entry.id   1c523d34df9380a9888586fe42aaf447
#
_cell.length_a   1.000
_cell.length_b   1.000
_cell.length_c   1.000
_cell.angle_alpha   90.00
_cell.angle_beta   90.00
_cell.angle_gamma   90.00
#
_symmetry.space_group_name_H-M   'P 1'
#
loop_
_entity.id
_entity.type
_entity.pdbx_description
1 polymer ?
#
loop_
_entity_poly.entity_id
_entity_poly.type
_entity_poly.pdbx_seq_one_letter_code
_entity_poly.pdbx_strand_id
1 'polypeptide(L)'
;MRIVSLLPAATDLVAELGHLGDLVGRTHECDWPPGVESVPVVTAAEVDDAVLTSREISDAVGGSAHRGSSLYSVDTARLAELAPDLVLTQDLCEVCAVSYTRVAEAVRMLDAGPKVLSLEPRRLTEVLGCVTTLGDALGVPELAAERVRSLTARLDAVRARVAGKPRPRVVALEWLDPLWPAGHWVPEQITVAGGEPLLAAPGEHTHPITWDAVVAARPDVLLVLPCGFSPDRTAAEFDVLTALPGWAELPAVRTGAVWLLDGPAYFNRPGPRVVRGAEVLAHVLHGVETGPPVSPAEARRT
;
A
#
# COMPACT_ATOMS: atom_id res chain seq x y z
N MET A 1 16.23 21.32 2.27
CA MET A 1 15.05 21.19 3.16
C MET A 1 15.25 19.98 4.02
N ARG A 2 14.82 19.98 5.28
CA ARG A 2 14.93 18.83 6.19
C ARG A 2 13.56 18.17 6.27
N ILE A 3 13.45 16.93 5.78
CA ILE A 3 12.18 16.22 5.65
C ILE A 3 12.13 15.04 6.63
N VAL A 4 11.01 14.90 7.34
CA VAL A 4 10.68 13.68 8.08
C VAL A 4 9.47 13.02 7.42
N SER A 5 9.59 11.74 7.09
CA SER A 5 8.52 10.94 6.52
C SER A 5 7.98 9.93 7.54
N LEU A 6 6.71 10.05 7.88
CA LEU A 6 6.02 9.17 8.83
C LEU A 6 5.16 8.11 8.13
N LEU A 7 5.33 7.95 6.81
CA LEU A 7 4.70 6.88 6.03
C LEU A 7 5.61 6.44 4.87
N PRO A 8 5.68 5.15 4.57
CA PRO A 8 6.53 4.62 3.50
C PRO A 8 6.24 5.22 2.13
N ALA A 9 4.95 5.42 1.79
CA ALA A 9 4.56 6.02 0.51
C ALA A 9 5.13 7.42 0.29
N ALA A 10 5.21 8.24 1.35
CA ALA A 10 5.82 9.57 1.24
C ALA A 10 7.33 9.50 1.06
N THR A 11 7.99 8.52 1.67
CA THR A 11 9.42 8.25 1.43
C THR A 11 9.66 7.89 -0.03
N ASP A 12 8.81 7.05 -0.63
CA ASP A 12 8.86 6.72 -2.05
C ASP A 12 8.69 7.97 -2.94
N LEU A 13 7.75 8.84 -2.57
CA LEU A 13 7.49 10.11 -3.29
C LEU A 13 8.67 11.09 -3.18
N VAL A 14 9.27 11.22 -1.99
CA VAL A 14 10.49 12.03 -1.77
C VAL A 14 11.63 11.54 -2.68
N ALA A 15 11.81 10.22 -2.75
CA ALA A 15 12.82 9.61 -3.61
C ALA A 15 12.52 9.80 -5.09
N GLU A 16 11.26 9.63 -5.53
CA GLU A 16 10.82 9.84 -6.92
C GLU A 16 11.10 11.27 -7.40
N LEU A 17 11.00 12.25 -6.49
CA LEU A 17 11.29 13.65 -6.75
C LEU A 17 12.76 14.03 -6.53
N GLY A 18 13.66 13.05 -6.28
CA GLY A 18 15.11 13.28 -6.19
C GLY A 18 15.56 13.92 -4.87
N HIS A 19 14.71 13.94 -3.84
CA HIS A 19 14.97 14.57 -2.54
C HIS A 19 15.32 13.59 -1.42
N LEU A 20 15.72 12.34 -1.75
CA LEU A 20 16.08 11.34 -0.73
C LEU A 20 17.19 11.84 0.20
N GLY A 21 18.14 12.65 -0.30
CA GLY A 21 19.21 13.24 0.50
C GLY A 21 18.75 14.31 1.50
N ASP A 22 17.53 14.82 1.37
CA ASP A 22 16.89 15.76 2.29
C ASP A 22 16.15 15.06 3.44
N LEU A 23 15.96 13.73 3.33
CA LEU A 23 15.25 12.94 4.33
C LEU A 23 16.15 12.76 5.57
N VAL A 24 15.76 13.38 6.69
CA VAL A 24 16.50 13.36 7.95
C VAL A 24 15.88 12.44 8.99
N GLY A 25 14.65 11.97 8.79
CA GLY A 25 13.96 11.00 9.63
C GLY A 25 12.88 10.23 8.87
N ARG A 26 12.68 8.97 9.25
CA ARG A 26 11.70 8.08 8.62
C ARG A 26 10.92 7.26 9.64
N THR A 27 9.80 6.68 9.20
CA THR A 27 9.15 5.62 9.97
C THR A 27 9.95 4.30 9.88
N HIS A 28 9.81 3.45 10.89
CA HIS A 28 10.40 2.10 10.90
C HIS A 28 9.91 1.23 9.72
N GLU A 29 8.72 1.52 9.19
CA GLU A 29 8.11 0.84 8.03
C GLU A 29 8.76 1.19 6.67
N CYS A 30 9.64 2.19 6.60
CA CYS A 30 10.30 2.56 5.36
C CYS A 30 11.39 1.55 4.99
N ASP A 31 11.15 0.81 3.91
CA ASP A 31 12.02 -0.25 3.37
C ASP A 31 12.53 0.06 1.94
N TRP A 32 12.10 1.18 1.38
CA TRP A 32 12.43 1.64 0.03
C TRP A 32 12.64 3.15 -0.02
N PRO A 33 13.48 3.70 -0.91
CA PRO A 33 14.39 2.98 -1.82
C PRO A 33 15.64 2.43 -1.11
N PRO A 34 16.49 1.62 -1.79
CA PRO A 34 17.77 1.20 -1.23
C PRO A 34 18.58 2.37 -0.72
N GLY A 35 19.15 2.25 0.48
CA GLY A 35 19.87 3.33 1.18
C GLY A 35 19.01 4.08 2.22
N VAL A 36 17.68 3.92 2.19
CA VAL A 36 16.77 4.55 3.17
C VAL A 36 17.03 4.07 4.60
N GLU A 37 17.55 2.86 4.74
CA GLU A 37 17.90 2.23 6.02
C GLU A 37 18.94 3.04 6.82
N SER A 38 19.74 3.89 6.16
CA SER A 38 20.70 4.79 6.80
C SER A 38 20.06 6.02 7.45
N VAL A 39 18.80 6.33 7.12
CA VAL A 39 18.06 7.48 7.66
C VAL A 39 17.54 7.12 9.06
N PRO A 40 17.70 8.02 10.06
CA PRO A 40 17.22 7.79 11.42
C PRO A 40 15.72 7.45 11.50
N VAL A 41 15.39 6.44 12.29
CA VAL A 41 14.00 6.06 12.58
C VAL A 41 13.45 6.95 13.69
N VAL A 42 12.23 7.45 13.54
CA VAL A 42 11.53 8.33 14.50
C VAL A 42 10.20 7.75 14.98
N THR A 43 9.89 6.51 14.63
CA THR A 43 8.67 5.82 15.07
C THR A 43 9.00 4.41 15.56
N ALA A 44 8.13 3.83 16.37
CA ALA A 44 8.20 2.43 16.75
C ALA A 44 6.80 1.79 16.68
N ALA A 45 6.75 0.52 16.30
CA ALA A 45 5.55 -0.28 16.42
C ALA A 45 5.34 -0.67 17.90
N GLU A 46 4.09 -0.65 18.35
CA GLU A 46 3.71 -1.16 19.68
C GLU A 46 3.32 -2.65 19.63
N VAL A 47 3.20 -3.19 18.41
CA VAL A 47 2.84 -4.58 18.14
C VAL A 47 3.93 -5.17 17.23
N ASP A 48 4.47 -6.32 17.59
CA ASP A 48 5.41 -7.08 16.76
C ASP A 48 4.61 -7.94 15.76
N ASP A 49 4.37 -7.41 14.57
CA ASP A 49 3.62 -8.06 13.50
C ASP A 49 4.40 -9.20 12.82
N ALA A 50 5.71 -9.30 13.03
CA ALA A 50 6.53 -10.34 12.43
C ALA A 50 6.23 -11.75 12.98
N VAL A 51 5.72 -11.84 14.22
CA VAL A 51 5.47 -13.12 14.91
C VAL A 51 3.98 -13.43 15.12
N LEU A 52 3.09 -12.43 14.96
CA LEU A 52 1.66 -12.57 15.17
C LEU A 52 0.95 -13.06 13.90
N THR A 53 -0.14 -13.81 14.06
CA THR A 53 -1.07 -14.14 12.98
C THR A 53 -1.91 -12.93 12.56
N SER A 54 -2.52 -12.98 11.38
CA SER A 54 -3.45 -11.94 10.92
C SER A 54 -4.60 -11.70 11.90
N ARG A 55 -5.11 -12.75 12.56
CA ARG A 55 -6.13 -12.65 13.62
C ARG A 55 -5.60 -11.88 14.81
N GLU A 56 -4.44 -12.26 15.34
CA GLU A 56 -3.85 -11.63 16.52
C GLU A 56 -3.51 -10.16 16.27
N ILE A 57 -3.04 -9.82 15.07
CA ILE A 57 -2.83 -8.41 14.65
C ILE A 57 -4.18 -7.67 14.66
N SER A 58 -5.23 -8.24 14.05
CA SER A 58 -6.57 -7.63 14.05
C SER A 58 -7.11 -7.38 15.44
N ASP A 59 -6.94 -8.34 16.34
CA ASP A 59 -7.39 -8.23 17.74
C ASP A 59 -6.59 -7.14 18.48
N ALA A 60 -5.28 -7.05 18.24
CA ALA A 60 -4.42 -5.99 18.81
C ALA A 60 -4.83 -4.60 18.29
N VAL A 61 -5.10 -4.46 16.99
CA VAL A 61 -5.60 -3.22 16.35
C VAL A 61 -6.94 -2.81 16.97
N GLY A 62 -7.92 -3.71 16.99
CA GLY A 62 -9.23 -3.45 17.58
C GLY A 62 -9.14 -3.08 19.05
N GLY A 63 -8.29 -3.77 19.82
CA GLY A 63 -8.02 -3.48 21.23
C GLY A 63 -7.36 -2.11 21.43
N SER A 64 -6.46 -1.70 20.58
CA SER A 64 -5.81 -0.38 20.63
C SER A 64 -6.78 0.76 20.31
N ALA A 65 -7.60 0.60 19.28
CA ALA A 65 -8.65 1.57 18.93
C ALA A 65 -9.65 1.78 20.10
N HIS A 66 -10.07 0.70 20.78
CA HIS A 66 -10.95 0.79 21.94
C HIS A 66 -10.32 1.52 23.14
N ARG A 67 -9.01 1.47 23.28
CA ARG A 67 -8.28 2.18 24.36
C ARG A 67 -7.87 3.60 23.97
N GLY A 68 -8.18 4.05 22.73
CA GLY A 68 -7.73 5.34 22.19
C GLY A 68 -6.21 5.42 22.04
N SER A 69 -5.52 4.26 21.97
CA SER A 69 -4.08 4.17 21.72
C SER A 69 -3.80 3.94 20.23
N SER A 70 -2.64 4.38 19.75
CA SER A 70 -2.16 4.10 18.39
C SER A 70 -1.33 2.81 18.39
N LEU A 71 -1.24 2.16 17.24
CA LEU A 71 -0.31 1.06 17.01
C LEU A 71 1.14 1.53 16.88
N TYR A 72 1.36 2.82 16.70
CA TYR A 72 2.66 3.42 16.49
C TYR A 72 2.88 4.56 17.48
N SER A 73 4.09 4.65 17.99
CA SER A 73 4.57 5.79 18.76
C SER A 73 5.53 6.64 17.93
N VAL A 74 5.59 7.95 18.24
CA VAL A 74 6.54 8.90 17.66
C VAL A 74 7.56 9.28 18.72
N ASP A 75 8.84 9.16 18.41
CA ASP A 75 9.92 9.70 19.23
C ASP A 75 9.99 11.21 19.06
N THR A 76 9.26 11.92 19.92
CA THR A 76 9.16 13.39 19.89
C THR A 76 10.47 14.07 20.20
N ALA A 77 11.33 13.46 21.05
CA ALA A 77 12.65 14.00 21.38
C ALA A 77 13.57 13.95 20.15
N ARG A 78 13.57 12.79 19.46
CA ARG A 78 14.31 12.61 18.22
C ARG A 78 13.81 13.51 17.10
N LEU A 79 12.47 13.66 16.98
CA LEU A 79 11.87 14.59 16.02
C LEU A 79 12.31 16.04 16.27
N ALA A 80 12.38 16.46 17.53
CA ALA A 80 12.87 17.78 17.91
C ALA A 80 14.34 17.99 17.57
N GLU A 81 15.20 17.00 17.86
CA GLU A 81 16.63 17.05 17.50
C GLU A 81 16.85 17.16 15.98
N LEU A 82 16.03 16.47 15.21
CA LEU A 82 16.09 16.50 13.75
C LEU A 82 15.65 17.84 13.16
N ALA A 83 14.94 18.68 13.90
CA ALA A 83 14.50 20.01 13.49
C ALA A 83 14.01 20.04 12.01
N PRO A 84 12.93 19.28 11.65
CA PRO A 84 12.45 19.22 10.28
C PRO A 84 11.82 20.54 9.84
N ASP A 85 11.91 20.84 8.53
CA ASP A 85 11.16 21.90 7.87
C ASP A 85 9.79 21.38 7.42
N LEU A 86 9.71 20.07 7.07
CA LEU A 86 8.52 19.41 6.54
C LEU A 86 8.35 18.03 7.17
N VAL A 87 7.14 17.74 7.65
CA VAL A 87 6.73 16.41 8.13
C VAL A 87 5.62 15.89 7.22
N LEU A 88 5.83 14.69 6.68
CA LEU A 88 4.89 14.00 5.81
C LEU A 88 4.13 12.93 6.59
N THR A 89 2.80 12.92 6.47
CA THR A 89 1.92 12.00 7.19
C THR A 89 0.67 11.66 6.36
N GLN A 90 -0.23 10.85 6.93
CA GLN A 90 -1.57 10.58 6.38
C GLN A 90 -2.58 10.42 7.51
N ASP A 91 -3.88 10.51 7.16
CA ASP A 91 -5.02 10.27 8.06
C ASP A 91 -6.04 9.28 7.45
N LEU A 92 -5.61 8.52 6.43
CA LEU A 92 -6.47 7.54 5.73
C LEU A 92 -6.77 6.29 6.55
N CYS A 93 -5.80 5.85 7.34
CA CYS A 93 -5.88 4.61 8.07
C CYS A 93 -4.99 4.70 9.32
N GLU A 94 -5.60 4.59 10.49
CA GLU A 94 -4.88 4.61 11.77
C GLU A 94 -4.00 3.37 11.98
N VAL A 95 -4.21 2.33 11.16
CA VAL A 95 -3.45 1.06 11.22
C VAL A 95 -2.14 1.14 10.42
N CYS A 96 -2.11 1.93 9.34
CA CYS A 96 -1.01 1.90 8.36
C CYS A 96 0.01 3.01 8.55
N ALA A 97 -0.29 4.04 9.35
CA ALA A 97 0.62 5.15 9.64
C ALA A 97 0.22 5.90 10.92
N VAL A 98 1.13 6.74 11.40
CA VAL A 98 0.84 7.65 12.51
C VAL A 98 -0.18 8.68 12.04
N SER A 99 -1.33 8.81 12.74
CA SER A 99 -2.40 9.71 12.36
C SER A 99 -1.96 11.19 12.37
N TYR A 100 -2.55 11.99 11.49
CA TYR A 100 -2.30 13.45 11.42
C TYR A 100 -2.49 14.12 12.78
N THR A 101 -3.49 13.75 13.55
CA THR A 101 -3.76 14.34 14.87
C THR A 101 -2.59 14.16 15.83
N ARG A 102 -2.03 12.96 15.92
CA ARG A 102 -0.86 12.67 16.78
C ARG A 102 0.39 13.38 16.30
N VAL A 103 0.61 13.42 15.00
CA VAL A 103 1.73 14.17 14.41
C VAL A 103 1.58 15.66 14.72
N ALA A 104 0.39 16.22 14.52
CA ALA A 104 0.12 17.63 14.82
C ALA A 104 0.31 17.96 16.32
N GLU A 105 -0.03 17.04 17.21
CA GLU A 105 0.26 17.16 18.65
C GLU A 105 1.76 17.14 18.94
N ALA A 106 2.49 16.19 18.38
CA ALA A 106 3.94 16.10 18.52
C ALA A 106 4.65 17.35 17.99
N VAL A 107 4.22 17.84 16.81
CA VAL A 107 4.78 19.04 16.17
C VAL A 107 4.47 20.33 16.94
N ARG A 108 3.28 20.47 17.58
CA ARG A 108 2.95 21.63 18.42
C ARG A 108 3.90 21.79 19.62
N MET A 109 4.61 20.74 20.01
CA MET A 109 5.61 20.81 21.08
C MET A 109 6.96 21.37 20.61
N LEU A 110 7.14 21.62 19.31
CA LEU A 110 8.35 22.18 18.74
C LEU A 110 8.21 23.71 18.63
N ASP A 111 9.20 24.46 19.13
CA ASP A 111 9.18 25.95 19.22
C ASP A 111 9.05 26.66 17.87
N ALA A 112 9.51 26.04 16.77
CA ALA A 112 9.33 26.51 15.41
C ALA A 112 8.74 25.35 14.60
N GLY A 113 7.42 25.19 14.67
CA GLY A 113 6.73 24.03 14.11
C GLY A 113 6.99 23.84 12.60
N PRO A 114 7.38 22.62 12.16
CA PRO A 114 7.51 22.31 10.74
C PRO A 114 6.16 22.40 10.04
N LYS A 115 6.18 22.57 8.72
CA LYS A 115 4.98 22.34 7.91
C LYS A 115 4.61 20.86 7.96
N VAL A 116 3.36 20.55 8.27
CA VAL A 116 2.82 19.20 8.18
C VAL A 116 2.01 19.07 6.91
N LEU A 117 2.31 18.04 6.11
CA LEU A 117 1.60 17.72 4.88
C LEU A 117 1.01 16.32 5.00
N SER A 118 -0.33 16.24 5.00
CA SER A 118 -1.06 14.98 4.95
C SER A 118 -1.34 14.58 3.50
N LEU A 119 -1.13 13.29 3.17
CA LEU A 119 -1.36 12.73 1.84
C LEU A 119 -2.42 11.63 1.95
N GLU A 120 -3.63 11.87 1.43
CA GLU A 120 -4.80 11.03 1.67
C GLU A 120 -5.49 10.59 0.36
N PRO A 121 -4.76 9.96 -0.57
CA PRO A 121 -5.36 9.53 -1.83
C PRO A 121 -6.19 8.26 -1.62
N ARG A 122 -7.36 8.23 -2.25
CA ARG A 122 -8.25 7.06 -2.25
C ARG A 122 -8.32 6.39 -3.63
N ARG A 123 -7.93 7.11 -4.68
CA ARG A 123 -7.97 6.66 -6.07
C ARG A 123 -6.60 6.68 -6.70
N LEU A 124 -6.41 5.89 -7.74
CA LEU A 124 -5.13 5.81 -8.45
C LEU A 124 -4.69 7.17 -9.01
N THR A 125 -5.63 7.98 -9.51
CA THR A 125 -5.35 9.35 -9.98
C THR A 125 -4.93 10.28 -8.83
N GLU A 126 -5.47 10.09 -7.65
CA GLU A 126 -5.12 10.89 -6.46
C GLU A 126 -3.74 10.50 -5.93
N VAL A 127 -3.35 9.19 -6.02
CA VAL A 127 -1.98 8.76 -5.73
C VAL A 127 -0.98 9.49 -6.63
N LEU A 128 -1.26 9.58 -7.93
CA LEU A 128 -0.43 10.38 -8.83
C LEU A 128 -0.47 11.88 -8.49
N GLY A 129 -1.60 12.39 -8.01
CA GLY A 129 -1.75 13.75 -7.51
C GLY A 129 -0.84 14.07 -6.31
N CYS A 130 -0.52 13.08 -5.46
CA CYS A 130 0.41 13.26 -4.36
C CYS A 130 1.82 13.64 -4.84
N VAL A 131 2.24 13.17 -6.02
CA VAL A 131 3.52 13.57 -6.65
C VAL A 131 3.52 15.08 -6.92
N THR A 132 2.41 15.63 -7.45
CA THR A 132 2.26 17.06 -7.70
C THR A 132 2.26 17.84 -6.40
N THR A 133 1.43 17.44 -5.43
CA THR A 133 1.32 18.10 -4.13
C THR A 133 2.66 18.17 -3.40
N LEU A 134 3.41 17.09 -3.40
CA LEU A 134 4.74 17.07 -2.78
C LEU A 134 5.74 17.87 -3.60
N GLY A 135 5.68 17.81 -4.95
CA GLY A 135 6.55 18.59 -5.83
C GLY A 135 6.41 20.10 -5.62
N ASP A 136 5.17 20.58 -5.43
CA ASP A 136 4.89 21.99 -5.08
C ASP A 136 5.49 22.34 -3.70
N ALA A 137 5.33 21.44 -2.73
CA ALA A 137 5.85 21.65 -1.38
C ALA A 137 7.40 21.66 -1.33
N LEU A 138 8.06 20.93 -2.22
CA LEU A 138 9.52 20.83 -2.36
C LEU A 138 10.11 21.89 -3.31
N GLY A 139 9.25 22.65 -4.04
CA GLY A 139 9.68 23.65 -5.02
C GLY A 139 10.21 23.07 -6.33
N VAL A 140 9.75 21.87 -6.72
CA VAL A 140 10.11 21.16 -7.95
C VAL A 140 8.91 20.78 -8.83
N PRO A 141 7.98 21.73 -9.12
CA PRO A 141 6.72 21.42 -9.79
C PRO A 141 6.92 20.87 -11.23
N GLU A 142 7.95 21.32 -11.97
CA GLU A 142 8.22 20.85 -13.31
C GLU A 142 8.66 19.39 -13.31
N LEU A 143 9.53 18.99 -12.37
CA LEU A 143 9.95 17.61 -12.19
C LEU A 143 8.75 16.73 -11.78
N ALA A 144 7.92 17.21 -10.86
CA ALA A 144 6.71 16.50 -10.46
C ALA A 144 5.77 16.26 -11.65
N ALA A 145 5.54 17.27 -12.48
CA ALA A 145 4.74 17.14 -13.69
C ALA A 145 5.34 16.15 -14.70
N GLU A 146 6.67 16.11 -14.84
CA GLU A 146 7.37 15.11 -15.67
C GLU A 146 7.14 13.70 -15.12
N ARG A 147 7.29 13.49 -13.81
CA ARG A 147 7.08 12.19 -13.16
C ARG A 147 5.63 11.71 -13.31
N VAL A 148 4.66 12.59 -13.09
CA VAL A 148 3.24 12.26 -13.29
C VAL A 148 2.97 11.83 -14.73
N ARG A 149 3.51 12.56 -15.73
CA ARG A 149 3.36 12.15 -17.14
C ARG A 149 3.98 10.77 -17.41
N SER A 150 5.18 10.51 -16.87
CA SER A 150 5.85 9.21 -17.02
C SER A 150 5.04 8.06 -16.41
N LEU A 151 4.56 8.25 -15.18
CA LEU A 151 3.73 7.25 -14.47
C LEU A 151 2.39 7.01 -15.20
N THR A 152 1.75 8.08 -15.69
CA THR A 152 0.52 7.98 -16.47
C THR A 152 0.74 7.21 -17.78
N ALA A 153 1.83 7.51 -18.51
CA ALA A 153 2.17 6.81 -19.74
C ALA A 153 2.39 5.30 -19.52
N ARG A 154 2.95 4.89 -18.38
CA ARG A 154 3.08 3.47 -18.02
C ARG A 154 1.71 2.81 -17.80
N LEU A 155 0.78 3.47 -17.09
CA LEU A 155 -0.60 2.97 -16.94
C LEU A 155 -1.33 2.87 -18.27
N ASP A 156 -1.13 3.84 -19.19
CA ASP A 156 -1.72 3.80 -20.52
C ASP A 156 -1.13 2.68 -21.38
N ALA A 157 0.16 2.38 -21.24
CA ALA A 157 0.79 1.22 -21.88
C ALA A 157 0.18 -0.10 -21.39
N VAL A 158 -0.11 -0.21 -20.10
CA VAL A 158 -0.82 -1.38 -19.53
C VAL A 158 -2.21 -1.50 -20.18
N ARG A 159 -3.03 -0.43 -20.17
CA ARG A 159 -4.37 -0.40 -20.77
C ARG A 159 -4.35 -0.82 -22.24
N ALA A 160 -3.42 -0.25 -23.00
CA ALA A 160 -3.26 -0.56 -24.42
C ALA A 160 -2.91 -2.04 -24.67
N ARG A 161 -2.05 -2.60 -23.82
CA ARG A 161 -1.55 -3.97 -23.98
C ARG A 161 -2.60 -5.04 -23.61
N VAL A 162 -3.53 -4.72 -22.74
CA VAL A 162 -4.62 -5.64 -22.33
C VAL A 162 -5.93 -5.36 -23.08
N ALA A 163 -5.97 -4.33 -23.92
CA ALA A 163 -7.16 -3.97 -24.69
C ALA A 163 -7.67 -5.16 -25.54
N GLY A 164 -8.97 -5.43 -25.49
CA GLY A 164 -9.61 -6.52 -26.22
C GLY A 164 -9.39 -7.92 -25.64
N LYS A 165 -8.62 -8.07 -24.56
CA LYS A 165 -8.51 -9.35 -23.84
C LYS A 165 -9.76 -9.62 -23.00
N PRO A 166 -10.09 -10.90 -22.70
CA PRO A 166 -11.13 -11.24 -21.73
C PRO A 166 -10.86 -10.52 -20.40
N ARG A 167 -11.94 -10.15 -19.72
CA ARG A 167 -11.87 -9.50 -18.41
C ARG A 167 -12.17 -10.52 -17.30
N PRO A 168 -11.15 -11.16 -16.69
CA PRO A 168 -11.38 -12.09 -15.60
C PRO A 168 -11.99 -11.38 -14.40
N ARG A 169 -12.86 -12.09 -13.68
CA ARG A 169 -13.47 -11.65 -12.44
C ARG A 169 -12.46 -11.84 -11.30
N VAL A 170 -12.13 -10.76 -10.61
CA VAL A 170 -11.01 -10.73 -9.65
C VAL A 170 -11.52 -10.39 -8.26
N VAL A 171 -11.23 -11.23 -7.28
CA VAL A 171 -11.30 -10.87 -5.87
C VAL A 171 -9.86 -10.63 -5.39
N ALA A 172 -9.63 -9.50 -4.73
CA ALA A 172 -8.38 -9.16 -4.08
C ALA A 172 -8.62 -9.07 -2.57
N LEU A 173 -7.83 -9.80 -1.78
CA LEU A 173 -7.90 -9.82 -0.31
C LEU A 173 -6.69 -9.09 0.26
N GLU A 174 -6.91 -8.02 1.00
CA GLU A 174 -5.86 -7.24 1.68
C GLU A 174 -5.69 -7.63 3.16
N TRP A 175 -6.48 -8.61 3.65
CA TRP A 175 -6.31 -9.24 4.96
C TRP A 175 -6.89 -10.64 4.98
N LEU A 176 -6.35 -11.52 5.84
CA LEU A 176 -6.70 -12.94 5.85
C LEU A 176 -7.73 -13.31 6.93
N ASP A 177 -7.63 -12.74 8.13
CA ASP A 177 -8.55 -13.04 9.23
C ASP A 177 -8.71 -11.83 10.18
N PRO A 178 -9.92 -11.19 10.19
CA PRO A 178 -11.06 -11.44 9.29
C PRO A 178 -10.73 -11.12 7.84
N LEU A 179 -11.46 -11.73 6.90
CA LEU A 179 -11.28 -11.44 5.47
C LEU A 179 -11.63 -9.98 5.16
N TRP A 180 -10.73 -9.29 4.45
CA TRP A 180 -10.94 -7.92 4.04
C TRP A 180 -10.61 -7.74 2.56
N PRO A 181 -11.54 -7.26 1.72
CA PRO A 181 -11.28 -7.03 0.31
C PRO A 181 -10.46 -5.76 0.13
N ALA A 182 -9.54 -5.76 -0.83
CA ALA A 182 -8.70 -4.62 -1.13
C ALA A 182 -9.50 -3.47 -1.75
N GLY A 183 -9.47 -2.31 -1.11
CA GLY A 183 -10.20 -1.11 -1.48
C GLY A 183 -9.35 -0.03 -2.14
N HIS A 184 -9.78 1.23 -1.95
CA HIS A 184 -9.12 2.44 -2.40
C HIS A 184 -8.75 2.40 -3.90
N TRP A 185 -7.46 2.43 -4.26
CA TRP A 185 -6.95 2.40 -5.64
C TRP A 185 -6.80 0.99 -6.23
N VAL A 186 -6.85 -0.08 -5.41
CA VAL A 186 -6.61 -1.46 -5.89
C VAL A 186 -7.65 -1.89 -6.93
N PRO A 187 -8.96 -1.62 -6.79
CA PRO A 187 -9.94 -1.91 -7.84
C PRO A 187 -9.64 -1.19 -9.17
N GLU A 188 -9.05 0.02 -9.13
CA GLU A 188 -8.62 0.73 -10.33
C GLU A 188 -7.38 0.08 -10.96
N GLN A 189 -6.41 -0.40 -10.14
CA GLN A 189 -5.26 -1.16 -10.65
C GLN A 189 -5.72 -2.43 -11.39
N ILE A 190 -6.68 -3.18 -10.82
CA ILE A 190 -7.29 -4.36 -11.45
C ILE A 190 -7.96 -3.98 -12.78
N THR A 191 -8.71 -2.87 -12.80
CA THR A 191 -9.38 -2.38 -14.01
C THR A 191 -8.37 -1.95 -15.09
N VAL A 192 -7.31 -1.23 -14.72
CA VAL A 192 -6.21 -0.84 -15.62
C VAL A 192 -5.53 -2.06 -16.21
N ALA A 193 -5.34 -3.11 -15.43
CA ALA A 193 -4.77 -4.38 -15.84
C ALA A 193 -5.73 -5.28 -16.63
N GLY A 194 -6.96 -4.83 -16.94
CA GLY A 194 -7.94 -5.55 -17.76
C GLY A 194 -8.77 -6.58 -17.00
N GLY A 195 -8.82 -6.52 -15.67
CA GLY A 195 -9.71 -7.34 -14.83
C GLY A 195 -11.04 -6.65 -14.51
N GLU A 196 -11.95 -7.40 -13.90
CA GLU A 196 -13.20 -6.93 -13.30
C GLU A 196 -13.09 -7.08 -11.78
N PRO A 197 -12.89 -5.97 -11.01
CA PRO A 197 -12.79 -6.05 -9.56
C PRO A 197 -14.15 -6.43 -8.95
N LEU A 198 -14.12 -7.32 -7.97
CA LEU A 198 -15.29 -7.79 -7.23
C LEU A 198 -15.11 -7.46 -5.73
N LEU A 199 -16.23 -7.29 -5.03
CA LEU A 199 -16.35 -7.08 -3.58
C LEU A 199 -15.75 -5.76 -3.07
N ALA A 200 -15.25 -4.89 -3.93
CA ALA A 200 -14.82 -3.54 -3.62
C ALA A 200 -14.96 -2.63 -4.85
N ALA A 201 -15.23 -1.35 -4.62
CA ALA A 201 -15.33 -0.32 -5.65
C ALA A 201 -14.17 0.68 -5.56
N PRO A 202 -13.81 1.37 -6.67
CA PRO A 202 -12.77 2.39 -6.68
C PRO A 202 -13.01 3.51 -5.69
N GLY A 203 -12.03 3.82 -4.84
CA GLY A 203 -12.10 4.88 -3.83
C GLY A 203 -12.84 4.49 -2.55
N GLU A 204 -13.37 3.28 -2.48
CA GLU A 204 -14.10 2.78 -1.31
C GLU A 204 -13.12 2.38 -0.20
N HIS A 205 -13.43 2.79 1.04
CA HIS A 205 -12.89 2.16 2.23
C HIS A 205 -13.72 0.91 2.51
N THR A 206 -13.12 -0.26 2.42
CA THR A 206 -13.83 -1.54 2.54
C THR A 206 -14.11 -1.93 3.99
N HIS A 207 -14.85 -2.99 4.17
CA HIS A 207 -15.20 -3.59 5.47
C HIS A 207 -14.96 -5.09 5.43
N PRO A 208 -14.82 -5.76 6.58
CA PRO A 208 -14.70 -7.21 6.64
C PRO A 208 -15.86 -7.90 5.92
N ILE A 209 -15.54 -8.94 5.18
CA ILE A 209 -16.52 -9.76 4.45
C ILE A 209 -16.54 -11.20 4.97
N THR A 210 -17.61 -11.90 4.68
CA THR A 210 -17.69 -13.34 4.95
C THR A 210 -17.04 -14.14 3.82
N TRP A 211 -16.56 -15.34 4.13
CA TRP A 211 -16.09 -16.27 3.12
C TRP A 211 -17.17 -16.62 2.09
N ASP A 212 -18.43 -16.74 2.52
CA ASP A 212 -19.56 -17.00 1.62
C ASP A 212 -19.72 -15.92 0.54
N ALA A 213 -19.36 -14.66 0.82
CA ALA A 213 -19.36 -13.60 -0.18
C ALA A 213 -18.30 -13.86 -1.27
N VAL A 214 -17.12 -14.36 -0.90
CA VAL A 214 -16.08 -14.76 -1.87
C VAL A 214 -16.52 -15.94 -2.70
N VAL A 215 -17.14 -16.97 -2.08
CA VAL A 215 -17.68 -18.14 -2.78
C VAL A 215 -18.79 -17.71 -3.75
N ALA A 216 -19.72 -16.86 -3.31
CA ALA A 216 -20.82 -16.35 -4.16
C ALA A 216 -20.31 -15.48 -5.31
N ALA A 217 -19.22 -14.74 -5.11
CA ALA A 217 -18.58 -13.93 -6.14
C ALA A 217 -17.96 -14.78 -7.27
N ARG A 218 -17.64 -16.07 -7.04
CA ARG A 218 -17.07 -17.00 -8.02
C ARG A 218 -15.93 -16.38 -8.84
N PRO A 219 -14.83 -15.92 -8.19
CA PRO A 219 -13.73 -15.27 -8.91
C PRO A 219 -13.03 -16.23 -9.89
N ASP A 220 -12.65 -15.69 -11.06
CA ASP A 220 -11.76 -16.38 -12.00
C ASP A 220 -10.30 -16.31 -11.52
N VAL A 221 -9.94 -15.23 -10.79
CA VAL A 221 -8.63 -14.99 -10.19
C VAL A 221 -8.80 -14.53 -8.75
N LEU A 222 -8.04 -15.11 -7.85
CA LEU A 222 -7.93 -14.69 -6.44
C LEU A 222 -6.54 -14.12 -6.19
N LEU A 223 -6.49 -12.86 -5.78
CA LEU A 223 -5.28 -12.15 -5.39
C LEU A 223 -5.24 -12.04 -3.87
N VAL A 224 -4.11 -12.40 -3.28
CA VAL A 224 -3.88 -12.35 -1.84
C VAL A 224 -2.69 -11.44 -1.59
N LEU A 225 -2.95 -10.26 -1.00
CA LEU A 225 -1.99 -9.16 -0.87
C LEU A 225 -2.14 -8.44 0.49
N PRO A 226 -1.99 -9.17 1.61
CA PRO A 226 -2.25 -8.61 2.93
C PRO A 226 -1.36 -7.40 3.23
N CYS A 227 -1.92 -6.44 3.96
CA CYS A 227 -1.18 -5.26 4.41
C CYS A 227 0.02 -5.68 5.26
N GLY A 228 1.21 -5.18 4.90
CA GLY A 228 2.45 -5.49 5.60
C GLY A 228 3.09 -6.84 5.23
N PHE A 229 2.43 -7.72 4.47
CA PHE A 229 2.92 -9.07 4.19
C PHE A 229 3.56 -9.19 2.82
N SER A 230 4.79 -9.72 2.79
CA SER A 230 5.40 -10.24 1.56
C SER A 230 4.70 -11.53 1.09
N PRO A 231 4.93 -11.98 -0.16
CA PRO A 231 4.43 -13.28 -0.62
C PRO A 231 4.89 -14.46 0.25
N ASP A 232 6.09 -14.41 0.82
CA ASP A 232 6.60 -15.46 1.73
C ASP A 232 5.87 -15.45 3.06
N ARG A 233 5.64 -14.27 3.64
CA ARG A 233 4.87 -14.12 4.87
C ARG A 233 3.42 -14.56 4.68
N THR A 234 2.82 -14.19 3.55
CA THR A 234 1.45 -14.63 3.19
C THR A 234 1.38 -16.14 3.05
N ALA A 235 2.40 -16.76 2.42
CA ALA A 235 2.44 -18.23 2.26
C ALA A 235 2.53 -18.98 3.59
N ALA A 236 3.18 -18.40 4.59
CA ALA A 236 3.32 -19.03 5.91
C ALA A 236 1.99 -19.14 6.67
N GLU A 237 0.99 -18.33 6.30
CA GLU A 237 -0.36 -18.32 6.91
C GLU A 237 -1.47 -18.68 5.91
N PHE A 238 -1.13 -19.16 4.72
CA PHE A 238 -2.07 -19.36 3.62
C PHE A 238 -3.10 -20.47 3.88
N ASP A 239 -2.81 -21.39 4.78
CA ASP A 239 -3.72 -22.46 5.21
C ASP A 239 -4.99 -21.94 5.90
N VAL A 240 -4.98 -20.71 6.44
CA VAL A 240 -6.19 -20.02 6.92
C VAL A 240 -7.25 -19.93 5.81
N LEU A 241 -6.86 -19.73 4.56
CA LEU A 241 -7.77 -19.68 3.42
C LEU A 241 -8.10 -21.07 2.88
N THR A 242 -7.09 -21.96 2.77
CA THR A 242 -7.29 -23.30 2.15
C THR A 242 -8.14 -24.22 2.98
N ALA A 243 -8.24 -23.97 4.29
CA ALA A 243 -9.11 -24.73 5.19
C ALA A 243 -10.60 -24.32 5.13
N LEU A 244 -10.93 -23.22 4.42
CA LEU A 244 -12.29 -22.71 4.38
C LEU A 244 -13.21 -23.60 3.52
N PRO A 245 -14.49 -23.79 3.92
CA PRO A 245 -15.42 -24.64 3.17
C PRO A 245 -15.60 -24.16 1.73
N GLY A 246 -15.56 -25.07 0.74
CA GLY A 246 -15.74 -24.74 -0.67
C GLY A 246 -14.51 -24.09 -1.33
N TRP A 247 -13.34 -24.05 -0.67
CA TRP A 247 -12.09 -23.54 -1.26
C TRP A 247 -11.77 -24.24 -2.59
N ALA A 248 -11.78 -25.57 -2.63
CA ALA A 248 -11.42 -26.36 -3.80
C ALA A 248 -12.40 -26.19 -4.97
N GLU A 249 -13.61 -25.70 -4.70
CA GLU A 249 -14.67 -25.47 -5.70
C GLU A 249 -14.58 -24.10 -6.36
N LEU A 250 -13.79 -23.15 -5.81
CA LEU A 250 -13.63 -21.84 -6.43
C LEU A 250 -13.05 -21.95 -7.85
N PRO A 251 -13.59 -21.23 -8.85
CA PRO A 251 -13.03 -21.20 -10.19
C PRO A 251 -11.54 -20.88 -10.20
N ALA A 252 -11.10 -19.87 -9.45
CA ALA A 252 -9.70 -19.47 -9.30
C ALA A 252 -8.79 -20.62 -8.83
N VAL A 253 -9.26 -21.40 -7.84
CA VAL A 253 -8.50 -22.56 -7.30
C VAL A 253 -8.42 -23.67 -8.32
N ARG A 254 -9.54 -24.01 -8.96
CA ARG A 254 -9.62 -25.10 -9.96
C ARG A 254 -8.75 -24.84 -11.19
N THR A 255 -8.56 -23.58 -11.56
CA THR A 255 -7.70 -23.18 -12.68
C THR A 255 -6.27 -22.86 -12.25
N GLY A 256 -5.97 -22.93 -10.94
CA GLY A 256 -4.69 -22.55 -10.36
C GLY A 256 -4.40 -21.05 -10.54
N ALA A 257 -5.42 -20.19 -10.53
CA ALA A 257 -5.30 -18.74 -10.68
C ALA A 257 -5.38 -18.02 -9.33
N VAL A 258 -4.70 -18.58 -8.33
CA VAL A 258 -4.51 -17.97 -7.01
C VAL A 258 -3.09 -17.44 -6.91
N TRP A 259 -2.95 -16.18 -6.53
CA TRP A 259 -1.67 -15.48 -6.51
C TRP A 259 -1.44 -14.77 -5.18
N LEU A 260 -0.23 -14.93 -4.64
CA LEU A 260 0.31 -14.17 -3.52
C LEU A 260 1.11 -13.01 -4.07
N LEU A 261 0.76 -11.78 -3.71
CA LEU A 261 1.39 -10.57 -4.22
C LEU A 261 2.09 -9.81 -3.09
N ASP A 262 3.13 -9.06 -3.47
CA ASP A 262 3.81 -8.16 -2.53
C ASP A 262 2.90 -6.95 -2.23
N GLY A 263 2.10 -7.08 -1.16
CA GLY A 263 1.17 -6.05 -0.71
C GLY A 263 1.88 -4.73 -0.42
N PRO A 264 2.87 -4.69 0.49
CA PRO A 264 3.60 -3.48 0.87
C PRO A 264 4.25 -2.76 -0.29
N ALA A 265 4.84 -3.50 -1.23
CA ALA A 265 5.58 -2.87 -2.31
C ALA A 265 4.68 -2.17 -3.33
N TYR A 266 3.50 -2.75 -3.68
CA TYR A 266 2.79 -2.34 -4.88
C TYR A 266 1.30 -2.08 -4.73
N PHE A 267 0.69 -2.43 -3.59
CA PHE A 267 -0.77 -2.42 -3.43
C PHE A 267 -1.25 -1.66 -2.18
N ASN A 268 -0.57 -1.79 -1.05
CA ASN A 268 -1.06 -1.26 0.22
C ASN A 268 -0.55 0.16 0.55
N ARG A 269 0.45 0.66 -0.18
CA ARG A 269 1.07 1.98 0.04
C ARG A 269 0.75 2.91 -1.14
N PRO A 270 0.18 4.11 -0.90
CA PRO A 270 -0.22 5.05 -1.95
C PRO A 270 0.96 5.85 -2.49
N GLY A 271 1.96 5.17 -3.01
CA GLY A 271 3.17 5.75 -3.60
C GLY A 271 3.29 5.48 -5.11
N PRO A 272 4.33 5.97 -5.78
CA PRO A 272 4.51 5.82 -7.23
C PRO A 272 4.61 4.35 -7.68
N ARG A 273 4.98 3.45 -6.77
CA ARG A 273 5.08 2.00 -7.05
C ARG A 273 3.75 1.31 -7.33
N VAL A 274 2.59 1.95 -7.06
CA VAL A 274 1.27 1.41 -7.45
C VAL A 274 1.15 1.22 -8.97
N VAL A 275 1.91 1.99 -9.77
CA VAL A 275 1.99 1.81 -11.21
C VAL A 275 2.63 0.47 -11.57
N ARG A 276 3.69 0.07 -10.84
CA ARG A 276 4.26 -1.27 -10.98
C ARG A 276 3.25 -2.35 -10.59
N GLY A 277 2.42 -2.11 -9.57
CA GLY A 277 1.32 -2.99 -9.21
C GLY A 277 0.39 -3.28 -10.39
N ALA A 278 0.00 -2.26 -11.16
CA ALA A 278 -0.81 -2.45 -12.36
C ALA A 278 -0.08 -3.26 -13.45
N GLU A 279 1.24 -3.08 -13.62
CA GLU A 279 2.07 -3.89 -14.54
C GLU A 279 2.14 -5.35 -14.09
N VAL A 280 2.33 -5.59 -12.78
CA VAL A 280 2.30 -6.94 -12.18
C VAL A 280 0.95 -7.61 -12.42
N LEU A 281 -0.16 -6.88 -12.22
CA LEU A 281 -1.49 -7.42 -12.48
C LEU A 281 -1.72 -7.75 -13.96
N ALA A 282 -1.19 -6.98 -14.91
CA ALA A 282 -1.27 -7.31 -16.33
C ALA A 282 -0.59 -8.65 -16.65
N HIS A 283 0.54 -8.94 -16.00
CA HIS A 283 1.18 -10.25 -16.08
C HIS A 283 0.31 -11.35 -15.44
N VAL A 284 -0.15 -11.13 -14.21
CA VAL A 284 -0.97 -12.09 -13.44
C VAL A 284 -2.24 -12.47 -14.18
N LEU A 285 -2.96 -11.48 -14.74
CA LEU A 285 -4.25 -11.68 -15.37
C LEU A 285 -4.14 -12.18 -16.83
N HIS A 286 -3.08 -11.81 -17.54
CA HIS A 286 -3.00 -12.00 -18.99
C HIS A 286 -1.66 -12.54 -19.50
N GLY A 287 -0.68 -12.77 -18.66
CA GLY A 287 0.68 -13.16 -19.08
C GLY A 287 1.38 -12.08 -19.92
N VAL A 288 1.09 -10.79 -19.66
CA VAL A 288 1.56 -9.67 -20.48
C VAL A 288 2.57 -8.84 -19.68
N GLU A 289 3.74 -8.64 -20.27
CA GLU A 289 4.76 -7.73 -19.71
C GLU A 289 4.62 -6.34 -20.32
N THR A 290 4.60 -5.31 -19.48
CA THR A 290 4.57 -3.89 -19.85
C THR A 290 5.70 -3.09 -19.22
N GLY A 291 6.50 -3.72 -18.38
CA GLY A 291 7.69 -3.23 -17.70
C GLY A 291 8.73 -4.34 -17.56
N PRO A 292 9.60 -4.28 -16.55
CA PRO A 292 10.52 -5.37 -16.22
C PRO A 292 9.77 -6.70 -16.01
N PRO A 293 10.37 -7.86 -16.30
CA PRO A 293 9.76 -9.15 -16.02
C PRO A 293 9.31 -9.26 -14.56
N VAL A 294 8.12 -9.85 -14.35
CA VAL A 294 7.59 -10.04 -12.99
C VAL A 294 8.34 -11.18 -12.31
N SER A 295 8.87 -10.89 -11.13
CA SER A 295 9.62 -11.84 -10.32
C SER A 295 8.71 -12.60 -9.34
N PRO A 296 9.13 -13.78 -8.84
CA PRO A 296 8.39 -14.50 -7.78
C PRO A 296 8.27 -13.73 -6.47
N ALA A 297 9.15 -12.74 -6.22
CA ALA A 297 9.06 -11.84 -5.06
C ALA A 297 7.93 -10.82 -5.20
N GLU A 298 7.56 -10.44 -6.44
CA GLU A 298 6.46 -9.52 -6.70
C GLU A 298 5.11 -10.24 -6.78
N ALA A 299 5.08 -11.41 -7.43
CA ALA A 299 3.88 -12.23 -7.58
C ALA A 299 4.26 -13.71 -7.67
N ARG A 300 3.65 -14.53 -6.82
CA ARG A 300 3.84 -15.97 -6.77
C ARG A 300 2.51 -16.70 -6.91
N ARG A 301 2.45 -17.64 -7.85
CA ARG A 301 1.29 -18.54 -8.01
C ARG A 301 1.36 -19.64 -6.95
N THR A 302 0.23 -19.97 -6.34
CA THR A 302 0.13 -21.08 -5.35
C THR A 302 -0.04 -22.42 -6.05
#